data_9e28267cc8826b9a0448550bb7379952
#
_entry.id   9e28267cc8826b9a0448550bb7379952
#
_cell.length_a   1.000
_cell.length_b   1.000
_cell.length_c   1.000
_cell.angle_alpha   90.00
_cell.angle_beta   90.00
_cell.angle_gamma   90.00
#
_symmetry.space_group_name_H-M   'P 1'
#
loop_
_entity.id
_entity.type
_entity.pdbx_description
1 polymer ?
#
loop_
_entity_poly.entity_id
_entity_poly.type
_entity_poly.pdbx_seq_one_letter_code
_entity_poly.pdbx_strand_id
1 'polypeptide(L)'
;MEYSVSTLKTNTIQAATGTTVNVTSGQTFKTNTIAGTTTAGSVLVQGEGTNTTNLQQGLVKHWATINDGDTVADSFNQSSITDNSASDCTYNFATAMGNANYSNSFAATYNHDTNPYRTLGYFASAPTTAAFRTHGFYSTTMATNDMTISTVGTFGDLS
;
A
#
# COMPACT_ATOMS: atom_id res chain seq x y z
N MET A 1 -42.77 -20.26 -5.35
CA MET A 1 -42.35 -19.98 -3.96
C MET A 1 -41.68 -18.60 -3.95
N GLU A 2 -42.36 -17.60 -3.44
CA GLU A 2 -41.74 -16.29 -3.25
C GLU A 2 -40.79 -16.37 -2.03
N TYR A 3 -39.52 -16.10 -2.24
CA TYR A 3 -38.57 -15.96 -1.14
C TYR A 3 -38.76 -14.58 -0.49
N SER A 4 -39.32 -14.56 0.70
CA SER A 4 -39.41 -13.34 1.49
C SER A 4 -37.98 -12.90 1.88
N VAL A 5 -37.57 -11.73 1.42
CA VAL A 5 -36.32 -11.11 1.87
C VAL A 5 -36.57 -10.47 3.23
N SER A 6 -36.03 -11.04 4.28
CA SER A 6 -36.06 -10.45 5.61
C SER A 6 -34.99 -9.37 5.74
N THR A 7 -35.40 -8.15 6.07
CA THR A 7 -34.50 -7.03 6.34
C THR A 7 -34.53 -6.69 7.82
N LEU A 8 -33.38 -6.80 8.52
CA LEU A 8 -33.21 -6.30 9.87
C LEU A 8 -32.73 -4.84 9.79
N LYS A 9 -33.54 -3.90 10.24
CA LYS A 9 -33.15 -2.50 10.40
C LYS A 9 -32.81 -2.25 11.86
N THR A 10 -31.52 -2.02 12.16
CA THR A 10 -31.04 -1.73 13.50
C THR A 10 -29.84 -0.80 13.45
N ASN A 11 -29.67 0.03 14.47
CA ASN A 11 -28.50 0.88 14.62
C ASN A 11 -27.28 0.13 15.17
N THR A 12 -27.52 -1.02 15.81
CA THR A 12 -26.45 -1.83 16.40
C THR A 12 -26.78 -3.30 16.23
N ILE A 13 -25.80 -4.08 15.80
CA ILE A 13 -25.84 -5.54 15.82
C ILE A 13 -24.86 -5.98 16.92
N GLN A 14 -25.37 -6.68 17.93
CA GLN A 14 -24.58 -7.15 19.06
C GLN A 14 -24.85 -8.64 19.27
N ALA A 15 -23.85 -9.38 19.72
CA ALA A 15 -24.04 -10.77 20.11
C ALA A 15 -25.01 -10.84 21.31
N ALA A 16 -26.01 -11.70 21.23
CA ALA A 16 -26.98 -11.88 22.33
C ALA A 16 -26.32 -12.52 23.56
N THR A 17 -25.41 -13.44 23.34
CA THR A 17 -24.55 -14.07 24.34
C THR A 17 -23.15 -14.28 23.74
N GLY A 18 -22.12 -14.09 24.57
CA GLY A 18 -20.73 -14.20 24.09
C GLY A 18 -20.22 -12.94 23.38
N THR A 19 -19.15 -13.09 22.61
CA THR A 19 -18.38 -11.98 22.01
C THR A 19 -18.38 -12.00 20.48
N THR A 20 -19.11 -12.91 19.85
CA THR A 20 -19.00 -13.16 18.41
C THR A 20 -20.33 -12.92 17.70
N VAL A 21 -20.28 -12.16 16.60
CA VAL A 21 -21.35 -12.09 15.60
C VAL A 21 -20.92 -12.94 14.41
N ASN A 22 -21.61 -14.03 14.15
CA ASN A 22 -21.28 -14.96 13.07
C ASN A 22 -22.00 -14.60 11.78
N VAL A 23 -21.25 -14.51 10.67
CA VAL A 23 -21.79 -14.52 9.32
C VAL A 23 -21.66 -15.96 8.79
N THR A 24 -22.78 -16.60 8.49
CA THR A 24 -22.82 -18.01 8.08
C THR A 24 -22.09 -18.21 6.73
N SER A 25 -21.55 -19.40 6.51
CA SER A 25 -20.94 -19.76 5.24
C SER A 25 -21.86 -19.48 4.06
N GLY A 26 -21.29 -18.92 2.99
CA GLY A 26 -22.03 -18.50 1.80
C GLY A 26 -22.71 -17.13 1.90
N GLN A 27 -22.65 -16.47 3.05
CA GLN A 27 -23.14 -15.11 3.23
C GLN A 27 -22.02 -14.07 3.08
N THR A 28 -22.38 -12.87 2.65
CA THR A 28 -21.44 -11.75 2.45
C THR A 28 -21.73 -10.66 3.46
N PHE A 29 -20.70 -10.20 4.15
CA PHE A 29 -20.73 -8.98 4.96
C PHE A 29 -20.36 -7.78 4.08
N LYS A 30 -21.32 -6.90 3.80
CA LYS A 30 -21.08 -5.66 3.02
C LYS A 30 -21.04 -4.47 3.96
N THR A 31 -19.95 -3.72 3.94
CA THR A 31 -19.78 -2.52 4.73
C THR A 31 -18.91 -1.50 4.00
N ASN A 32 -19.12 -0.22 4.26
CA ASN A 32 -18.30 0.85 3.70
C ASN A 32 -16.99 1.02 4.49
N THR A 33 -16.99 0.66 5.77
CA THR A 33 -15.84 0.84 6.65
C THR A 33 -15.75 -0.29 7.66
N ILE A 34 -14.55 -0.78 7.92
CA ILE A 34 -14.21 -1.66 9.04
C ILE A 34 -13.25 -0.90 9.93
N ALA A 35 -13.63 -0.67 11.18
CA ALA A 35 -12.82 0.07 12.15
C ALA A 35 -12.62 -0.73 13.44
N GLY A 36 -11.44 -0.61 14.03
CA GLY A 36 -11.19 -1.11 15.38
C GLY A 36 -11.85 -0.21 16.44
N THR A 37 -12.29 -0.81 17.55
CA THR A 37 -13.03 -0.11 18.59
C THR A 37 -12.16 0.40 19.73
N THR A 38 -10.92 -0.06 19.85
CA THR A 38 -10.05 0.23 21.01
C THR A 38 -8.86 1.09 20.68
N THR A 39 -8.10 0.70 19.67
CA THR A 39 -6.88 1.42 19.22
C THR A 39 -6.78 1.36 17.70
N ALA A 40 -6.07 2.31 17.12
CA ALA A 40 -5.71 2.25 15.71
C ALA A 40 -4.99 0.92 15.41
N GLY A 41 -5.34 0.27 14.30
CA GLY A 41 -4.78 -1.03 13.94
C GLY A 41 -5.28 -2.23 14.75
N SER A 42 -6.38 -2.12 15.50
CA SER A 42 -6.92 -3.22 16.31
C SER A 42 -7.72 -4.25 15.52
N VAL A 43 -7.97 -4.03 14.22
CA VAL A 43 -8.63 -5.03 13.37
C VAL A 43 -7.64 -6.11 12.97
N LEU A 44 -7.91 -7.34 13.40
CA LEU A 44 -7.08 -8.51 13.10
C LEU A 44 -7.77 -9.41 12.08
N VAL A 45 -6.99 -9.95 11.17
CA VAL A 45 -7.42 -11.02 10.26
C VAL A 45 -6.74 -12.31 10.69
N GLN A 46 -7.54 -13.35 10.88
CA GLN A 46 -7.06 -14.71 11.20
C GLN A 46 -7.10 -15.57 9.95
N GLY A 47 -6.01 -16.29 9.68
CA GLY A 47 -5.94 -17.31 8.63
C GLY A 47 -6.45 -18.66 9.12
N GLU A 48 -5.94 -19.76 8.55
CA GLU A 48 -6.30 -21.14 8.88
C GLU A 48 -5.68 -21.56 10.21
N GLY A 49 -5.54 -21.05 11.16
CA GLY A 49 -4.96 -21.39 12.47
C GLY A 49 -5.36 -20.38 13.52
N THR A 50 -4.55 -20.26 14.53
CA THR A 50 -4.80 -19.30 15.62
C THR A 50 -4.05 -17.99 15.45
N ASN A 51 -3.11 -17.89 14.49
CA ASN A 51 -2.31 -16.70 14.28
C ASN A 51 -3.13 -15.63 13.56
N THR A 52 -2.92 -14.39 13.96
CA THR A 52 -3.59 -13.21 13.40
C THR A 52 -2.59 -12.23 12.83
N THR A 53 -3.04 -11.47 11.81
CA THR A 53 -2.30 -10.35 11.23
C THR A 53 -3.13 -9.09 11.36
N ASN A 54 -2.51 -7.98 11.70
CA ASN A 54 -3.16 -6.68 11.71
C ASN A 54 -3.57 -6.30 10.27
N LEU A 55 -4.87 -6.03 10.06
CA LEU A 55 -5.40 -5.72 8.75
C LEU A 55 -4.76 -4.46 8.16
N GLN A 56 -4.56 -3.43 8.97
CA GLN A 56 -4.00 -2.17 8.52
C GLN A 56 -2.55 -2.34 8.06
N GLN A 57 -1.74 -3.08 8.80
CA GLN A 57 -0.34 -3.32 8.43
C GLN A 57 -0.17 -4.22 7.20
N GLY A 58 -1.10 -5.14 6.99
CA GLY A 58 -1.10 -6.04 5.82
C GLY A 58 -1.51 -5.37 4.49
N LEU A 59 -2.11 -4.19 4.52
CA LEU A 59 -2.54 -3.47 3.32
C LEU A 59 -1.46 -2.52 2.80
N VAL A 60 -1.33 -2.43 1.46
CA VAL A 60 -0.51 -1.40 0.83
C VAL A 60 -1.09 -0.01 1.13
N LYS A 61 -0.22 0.95 1.49
CA LYS A 61 -0.60 2.33 1.85
C LYS A 61 -0.32 3.34 0.77
N HIS A 62 0.57 3.00 -0.12
CA HIS A 62 0.91 3.79 -1.28
C HIS A 62 1.43 2.86 -2.37
N TRP A 63 1.09 3.12 -3.60
CA TRP A 63 1.76 2.55 -4.76
C TRP A 63 1.75 3.55 -5.91
N ALA A 64 2.76 3.45 -6.76
CA ALA A 64 2.85 4.24 -7.97
C ALA A 64 3.57 3.47 -9.07
N THR A 65 3.13 3.68 -10.30
CA THR A 65 3.84 3.30 -11.53
C THR A 65 4.23 4.57 -12.24
N ILE A 66 5.53 4.73 -12.49
CA ILE A 66 6.13 5.88 -13.14
C ILE A 66 6.66 5.44 -14.49
N ASN A 67 6.32 6.17 -15.52
CA ASN A 67 6.87 6.00 -16.87
C ASN A 67 8.06 6.93 -17.09
N ASP A 68 8.73 6.75 -18.22
CA ASP A 68 9.82 7.57 -18.71
C ASP A 68 9.52 9.08 -18.54
N GLY A 69 10.50 9.83 -18.03
CA GLY A 69 10.35 11.25 -17.73
C GLY A 69 9.54 11.55 -16.47
N ASP A 70 9.53 10.64 -15.50
CA ASP A 70 8.92 10.80 -14.18
C ASP A 70 7.40 11.09 -14.21
N THR A 71 6.74 10.61 -15.26
CA THR A 71 5.29 10.74 -15.41
C THR A 71 4.57 9.63 -14.66
N VAL A 72 3.69 10.00 -13.72
CA VAL A 72 2.82 9.05 -13.02
C VAL A 72 1.82 8.45 -14.00
N ALA A 73 1.94 7.15 -14.27
CA ALA A 73 1.00 6.42 -15.12
C ALA A 73 -0.26 6.06 -14.33
N ASP A 74 -0.11 5.58 -13.11
CA ASP A 74 -1.20 5.28 -12.17
C ASP A 74 -0.65 5.20 -10.74
N SER A 75 -1.50 5.47 -9.74
CA SER A 75 -1.07 5.51 -8.35
C SER A 75 -2.21 5.46 -7.35
N PHE A 76 -1.86 5.12 -6.12
CA PHE A 76 -2.70 5.27 -4.93
C PHE A 76 -1.92 6.00 -3.84
N ASN A 77 -2.54 6.98 -3.19
CA ASN A 77 -1.94 7.82 -2.15
C ASN A 77 -0.67 8.59 -2.60
N GLN A 78 -0.56 8.89 -3.90
CA GLN A 78 0.51 9.71 -4.47
C GLN A 78 -0.01 11.13 -4.72
N SER A 79 0.67 12.16 -4.20
CA SER A 79 0.31 13.55 -4.48
C SER A 79 1.10 14.13 -5.65
N SER A 80 2.39 13.83 -5.71
CA SER A 80 3.30 14.30 -6.75
C SER A 80 4.59 13.50 -6.79
N ILE A 81 5.28 13.54 -7.92
CA ILE A 81 6.69 13.15 -8.06
C ILE A 81 7.51 14.43 -8.15
N THR A 82 8.67 14.43 -7.50
CA THR A 82 9.69 15.45 -7.71
C THR A 82 10.87 14.78 -8.40
N ASP A 83 11.14 15.18 -9.63
CA ASP A 83 12.35 14.84 -10.35
C ASP A 83 13.52 15.65 -9.75
N ASN A 84 14.51 14.95 -9.20
CA ASN A 84 15.71 15.59 -8.64
C ASN A 84 16.86 15.56 -9.63
N SER A 85 16.99 14.51 -10.42
CA SER A 85 17.94 14.32 -11.50
C SER A 85 17.70 12.94 -12.15
N ALA A 86 18.49 12.57 -13.15
CA ALA A 86 18.36 11.27 -13.84
C ALA A 86 18.20 10.10 -12.85
N SER A 87 17.09 9.42 -12.90
CA SER A 87 16.68 8.30 -12.03
C SER A 87 16.54 8.62 -10.54
N ASP A 88 16.49 9.87 -10.17
CA ASP A 88 16.42 10.33 -8.79
C ASP A 88 15.09 11.03 -8.53
N CYS A 89 14.14 10.30 -7.96
CA CYS A 89 12.78 10.76 -7.77
C CYS A 89 12.38 10.77 -6.31
N THR A 90 11.64 11.80 -5.90
CA THR A 90 10.94 11.84 -4.61
C THR A 90 9.46 11.56 -4.82
N TYR A 91 8.95 10.54 -4.13
CA TYR A 91 7.54 10.15 -4.10
C TYR A 91 6.87 10.83 -2.91
N ASN A 92 5.98 11.79 -3.18
CA ASN A 92 5.27 12.55 -2.16
C ASN A 92 3.90 11.92 -1.91
N PHE A 93 3.57 11.61 -0.67
CA PHE A 93 2.28 11.04 -0.29
C PHE A 93 1.16 12.09 -0.28
N ALA A 94 -0.06 11.68 -0.65
CA ALA A 94 -1.26 12.50 -0.48
C ALA A 94 -1.73 12.51 0.98
N THR A 95 -1.67 11.34 1.63
CA THR A 95 -1.90 11.18 3.07
C THR A 95 -0.60 10.68 3.69
N ALA A 96 -0.10 11.38 4.68
CA ALA A 96 1.16 11.03 5.33
C ALA A 96 1.11 9.65 6.01
N MET A 97 2.28 9.03 6.14
CA MET A 97 2.45 7.85 6.99
C MET A 97 2.47 8.26 8.47
N GLY A 98 2.03 7.39 9.36
CA GLY A 98 2.02 7.64 10.79
C GLY A 98 3.42 7.80 11.40
N ASN A 99 4.42 7.21 10.77
CA ASN A 99 5.83 7.35 11.11
C ASN A 99 6.71 7.07 9.88
N ALA A 100 8.01 7.27 9.98
CA ALA A 100 8.96 7.04 8.89
C ALA A 100 9.50 5.59 8.81
N ASN A 101 9.00 4.68 9.65
CA ASN A 101 9.45 3.28 9.73
C ASN A 101 8.57 2.36 8.88
N TYR A 102 8.28 2.74 7.66
CA TYR A 102 7.54 1.92 6.69
C TYR A 102 8.49 1.15 5.77
N SER A 103 8.00 0.10 5.15
CA SER A 103 8.75 -0.72 4.20
C SER A 103 8.33 -0.40 2.77
N ASN A 104 9.29 -0.31 1.87
CA ASN A 104 9.04 -0.17 0.44
C ASN A 104 9.48 -1.40 -0.34
N SER A 105 8.69 -1.76 -1.33
CA SER A 105 9.03 -2.71 -2.39
C SER A 105 9.26 -1.92 -3.69
N PHE A 106 10.33 -2.23 -4.40
CA PHE A 106 10.73 -1.54 -5.61
C PHE A 106 10.90 -2.51 -6.78
N ALA A 107 10.48 -2.09 -7.97
CA ALA A 107 10.89 -2.68 -9.23
C ALA A 107 11.12 -1.59 -10.27
N ALA A 108 12.12 -1.78 -11.12
CA ALA A 108 12.43 -0.85 -12.18
C ALA A 108 12.87 -1.60 -13.43
N THR A 109 12.51 -1.06 -14.59
CA THR A 109 12.97 -1.54 -15.89
C THR A 109 13.54 -0.37 -16.70
N TYR A 110 14.54 -0.66 -17.45
CA TYR A 110 15.02 0.19 -18.53
C TYR A 110 14.76 -0.55 -19.85
N ASN A 111 14.80 0.15 -20.98
CA ASN A 111 14.59 -0.42 -22.31
C ASN A 111 15.15 -1.85 -22.37
N HIS A 112 14.26 -2.85 -22.37
CA HIS A 112 14.59 -4.25 -22.12
C HIS A 112 15.52 -4.88 -23.18
N ASP A 113 15.67 -4.22 -24.32
CA ASP A 113 16.41 -4.79 -25.46
C ASP A 113 17.93 -4.60 -25.37
N THR A 114 18.41 -3.67 -24.56
CA THR A 114 19.85 -3.32 -24.53
C THR A 114 20.54 -3.45 -23.18
N ASN A 115 19.82 -3.32 -22.06
CA ASN A 115 20.42 -3.47 -20.74
C ASN A 115 19.36 -3.67 -19.62
N PRO A 116 19.00 -4.92 -19.28
CA PRO A 116 17.88 -5.21 -18.38
C PRO A 116 18.19 -5.05 -16.87
N TYR A 117 19.45 -4.81 -16.50
CA TYR A 117 19.88 -4.86 -15.10
C TYR A 117 19.81 -3.49 -14.44
N ARG A 118 18.63 -3.12 -13.94
CA ARG A 118 18.42 -1.91 -13.15
C ARG A 118 17.98 -2.25 -11.73
N THR A 119 18.41 -1.46 -10.80
CA THR A 119 17.99 -1.51 -9.41
C THR A 119 17.51 -0.14 -8.98
N LEU A 120 16.39 -0.13 -8.26
CA LEU A 120 15.86 1.02 -7.56
C LEU A 120 16.07 0.82 -6.06
N GLY A 121 16.51 1.85 -5.37
CA GLY A 121 16.73 1.79 -3.93
C GLY A 121 16.60 3.17 -3.27
N TYR A 122 16.65 3.21 -1.96
CA TYR A 122 16.74 4.49 -1.24
C TYR A 122 18.03 5.23 -1.58
N PHE A 123 17.93 6.55 -1.68
CA PHE A 123 19.08 7.40 -1.98
C PHE A 123 19.12 8.65 -1.08
N ALA A 124 20.32 8.92 -0.56
CA ALA A 124 20.78 10.16 0.05
C ALA A 124 19.96 10.71 1.24
N SER A 125 18.73 10.33 1.45
CA SER A 125 17.90 10.79 2.55
C SER A 125 17.07 9.66 3.14
N ALA A 126 16.92 9.67 4.47
CA ALA A 126 16.00 8.76 5.13
C ALA A 126 14.54 9.08 4.70
N PRO A 127 13.65 8.08 4.64
CA PRO A 127 12.23 8.32 4.48
C PRO A 127 11.68 9.26 5.55
N THR A 128 10.65 10.03 5.18
CA THR A 128 9.90 10.88 6.10
C THR A 128 8.44 10.42 6.16
N THR A 129 7.64 10.97 7.04
CA THR A 129 6.20 10.67 7.03
C THR A 129 5.49 11.14 5.75
N ALA A 130 6.03 12.13 5.06
CA ALA A 130 5.41 12.74 3.88
C ALA A 130 5.92 12.20 2.54
N ALA A 131 7.13 11.60 2.51
CA ALA A 131 7.79 11.22 1.27
C ALA A 131 8.95 10.25 1.48
N PHE A 132 9.33 9.57 0.40
CA PHE A 132 10.63 8.88 0.30
C PHE A 132 11.28 9.19 -1.05
N ARG A 133 12.60 9.07 -1.09
CA ARG A 133 13.40 9.32 -2.29
C ARG A 133 14.09 8.04 -2.75
N THR A 134 14.05 7.80 -4.04
CA THR A 134 14.71 6.65 -4.65
C THR A 134 15.71 7.10 -5.69
N HIS A 135 16.66 6.24 -5.96
CA HIS A 135 17.61 6.40 -7.03
C HIS A 135 17.75 5.09 -7.81
N GLY A 136 17.72 5.19 -9.10
CA GLY A 136 17.95 4.08 -9.99
C GLY A 136 19.38 4.08 -10.55
N PHE A 137 19.99 2.92 -10.64
CA PHE A 137 21.34 2.78 -11.19
C PHE A 137 21.55 1.41 -11.87
N TYR A 138 22.55 1.36 -12.71
CA TYR A 138 23.01 0.09 -13.28
C TYR A 138 23.63 -0.78 -12.19
N SER A 139 23.22 -2.04 -12.12
CA SER A 139 23.78 -2.98 -11.17
C SER A 139 25.28 -3.25 -11.36
N THR A 140 25.78 -3.06 -12.58
CA THR A 140 27.19 -3.37 -12.93
C THR A 140 28.12 -2.17 -12.87
N THR A 141 27.66 -0.96 -13.12
CA THR A 141 28.51 0.22 -13.21
C THR A 141 28.17 1.31 -12.20
N MET A 142 27.02 1.18 -11.50
CA MET A 142 26.48 2.21 -10.61
C MET A 142 26.21 3.55 -11.32
N ALA A 143 26.18 3.56 -12.64
CA ALA A 143 25.86 4.75 -13.40
C ALA A 143 24.36 5.04 -13.33
N THR A 144 24.01 6.31 -13.16
CA THR A 144 22.62 6.79 -13.15
C THR A 144 22.07 6.90 -14.55
N ASN A 145 20.79 6.59 -14.73
CA ASN A 145 20.07 6.79 -15.98
C ASN A 145 18.58 6.62 -15.75
N ASP A 146 17.73 7.34 -16.47
CA ASP A 146 16.30 7.29 -16.30
C ASP A 146 15.74 5.89 -16.52
N MET A 147 14.69 5.57 -15.77
CA MET A 147 13.98 4.30 -15.85
C MET A 147 12.81 4.45 -16.82
N THR A 148 12.65 3.49 -17.72
CA THR A 148 11.48 3.47 -18.61
C THR A 148 10.20 3.21 -17.82
N ILE A 149 10.27 2.32 -16.85
CA ILE A 149 9.18 2.06 -15.90
C ILE A 149 9.79 1.81 -14.52
N SER A 150 9.24 2.46 -13.52
CA SER A 150 9.48 2.11 -12.11
C SER A 150 8.18 1.91 -11.38
N THR A 151 8.14 0.94 -10.48
CA THR A 151 6.99 0.67 -9.62
C THR A 151 7.43 0.61 -8.18
N VAL A 152 6.61 1.17 -7.33
CA VAL A 152 6.85 1.18 -5.89
C VAL A 152 5.59 0.77 -5.14
N GLY A 153 5.75 0.10 -4.00
CA GLY A 153 4.68 -0.20 -3.06
C GLY A 153 5.16 0.05 -1.64
N THR A 154 4.35 0.67 -0.80
CA THR A 154 4.68 1.05 0.57
C THR A 154 3.72 0.41 1.56
N PHE A 155 4.27 -0.19 2.61
CA PHE A 155 3.56 -0.88 3.69
C PHE A 155 3.93 -0.26 5.03
N GLY A 156 2.94 0.00 5.87
CA GLY A 156 3.12 0.65 7.18
C GLY A 156 1.79 1.16 7.72
N ASP A 157 1.83 2.18 8.58
CA ASP A 157 0.64 2.81 9.13
C ASP A 157 0.43 4.20 8.49
N LEU A 158 -0.80 4.51 8.11
CA LEU A 158 -1.21 5.89 7.79
C LEU A 158 -1.40 6.71 9.08
N SER A 159 -1.19 8.02 9.00
CA SER A 159 -1.45 8.96 10.11
C SER A 159 -2.95 9.14 10.37
#